data_ebf03ac0306953fb9d71829fda9ede65
#
_entry.id   ebf03ac0306953fb9d71829fda9ede65
#
_cell.length_a   1.000
_cell.length_b   1.000
_cell.length_c   1.000
_cell.angle_alpha   90.00
_cell.angle_beta   90.00
_cell.angle_gamma   90.00
#
_symmetry.space_group_name_H-M   'P 1'
#
loop_
_entity.id
_entity.type
_entity.pdbx_description
1 polymer ?
#
loop_
_entity_poly.entity_id
_entity_poly.type
_entity_poly.pdbx_seq_one_letter_code
_entity_poly.pdbx_strand_id
1 'polypeptide(L)'
;NFNHISFCLGNALEVDFPKYNKCVSNLPYTLCEALLWKFSREDFESLVFVVPKKFTGRLTGIVESRLKLLIDAFYELDIFDDVPPEAFDPQPKIMSSIIRLKPKKGNLFLREFFMQYDKKTKNALREILMKSGMTKKEAIKQVSISIPLRIQEKNIVNLSLEEIKEVVRGFIGE
;
A
#
# COMPACT_ATOMS: atom_id res chain seq x y z
N ASN A 1 25.69 27.32 -7.48
CA ASN A 1 24.41 27.57 -8.16
C ASN A 1 23.64 26.26 -8.29
N PHE A 2 22.52 26.15 -7.55
CA PHE A 2 21.62 24.94 -7.57
C PHE A 2 20.36 25.24 -8.41
N ASN A 3 20.53 25.78 -9.63
CA ASN A 3 19.44 26.20 -10.49
C ASN A 3 18.49 25.07 -10.95
N HIS A 4 18.83 23.83 -10.62
CA HIS A 4 18.06 22.62 -10.94
C HIS A 4 17.26 22.07 -9.73
N ILE A 5 17.32 22.75 -8.57
CA ILE A 5 16.60 22.32 -7.36
C ILE A 5 15.34 23.18 -7.21
N SER A 6 14.22 22.52 -7.01
CA SER A 6 12.95 23.13 -6.64
C SER A 6 12.53 22.72 -5.25
N PHE A 7 12.04 23.66 -4.46
CA PHE A 7 11.52 23.41 -3.12
C PHE A 7 10.00 23.46 -3.13
N CYS A 8 9.37 22.46 -2.55
CA CYS A 8 7.94 22.43 -2.32
C CYS A 8 7.67 22.28 -0.82
N LEU A 9 7.05 23.27 -0.21
CA LEU A 9 6.66 23.25 1.20
C LEU A 9 5.22 22.78 1.31
N GLY A 10 4.97 21.74 2.10
CA GLY A 10 3.62 21.24 2.34
C GLY A 10 3.58 19.92 3.11
N ASN A 11 2.35 19.48 3.40
CA ASN A 11 2.13 18.16 3.96
C ASN A 11 2.31 17.10 2.85
N ALA A 12 3.25 16.19 3.02
CA ALA A 12 3.53 15.14 2.04
C ALA A 12 2.33 14.23 1.71
N LEU A 13 1.34 14.14 2.58
CA LEU A 13 0.11 13.39 2.33
C LEU A 13 -0.89 14.14 1.43
N GLU A 14 -0.82 15.47 1.40
CA GLU A 14 -1.78 16.35 0.72
C GLU A 14 -1.23 16.94 -0.58
N VAL A 15 0.08 17.22 -0.61
CA VAL A 15 0.74 17.81 -1.78
C VAL A 15 0.76 16.82 -2.94
N ASP A 16 0.37 17.27 -4.13
CA ASP A 16 0.60 16.51 -5.36
C ASP A 16 2.09 16.52 -5.69
N PHE A 17 2.68 15.35 -5.83
CA PHE A 17 4.08 15.23 -6.16
C PHE A 17 4.30 15.62 -7.64
N PRO A 18 5.39 16.36 -7.95
CA PRO A 18 5.78 16.53 -9.33
C PRO A 18 6.09 15.17 -9.97
N LYS A 19 6.09 15.07 -11.29
CA LYS A 19 6.57 13.86 -11.95
C LYS A 19 8.02 13.57 -11.56
N TYR A 20 8.29 12.36 -11.12
CA TYR A 20 9.62 11.92 -10.68
C TYR A 20 9.85 10.46 -11.05
N ASN A 21 11.12 10.07 -11.18
CA ASN A 21 11.49 8.68 -11.41
C ASN A 21 11.91 7.99 -10.11
N LYS A 22 12.57 8.72 -9.23
CA LYS A 22 13.12 8.19 -7.98
C LYS A 22 12.80 9.12 -6.83
N CYS A 23 12.52 8.52 -5.68
CA CYS A 23 12.34 9.25 -4.43
C CYS A 23 13.26 8.66 -3.36
N VAL A 24 13.99 9.53 -2.66
CA VAL A 24 14.80 9.15 -1.49
C VAL A 24 14.31 9.97 -0.31
N SER A 25 13.99 9.34 0.80
CA SER A 25 13.47 10.04 1.96
C SER A 25 13.75 9.32 3.27
N ASN A 26 14.09 10.11 4.30
CA ASN A 26 13.94 9.69 5.68
C ASN A 26 12.49 9.99 6.09
N LEU A 27 11.63 8.96 6.08
CA LEU A 27 10.21 9.16 6.32
C LEU A 27 9.91 9.46 7.79
N PRO A 28 9.01 10.44 8.07
CA PRO A 28 8.46 10.56 9.41
C PRO A 28 7.80 9.24 9.82
N TYR A 29 8.22 8.64 10.94
CA TYR A 29 7.84 7.28 11.33
C TYR A 29 6.32 7.07 11.46
N THR A 30 5.60 8.13 11.87
CA THR A 30 4.14 8.11 11.97
C THR A 30 3.43 8.11 10.62
N LEU A 31 4.11 8.52 9.54
CA LEU A 31 3.53 8.65 8.20
C LEU A 31 3.91 7.51 7.24
N CYS A 32 4.81 6.60 7.64
CA CYS A 32 5.31 5.54 6.75
C CYS A 32 4.18 4.76 6.06
N GLU A 33 3.17 4.32 6.81
CA GLU A 33 2.06 3.56 6.25
C GLU A 33 1.22 4.38 5.27
N ALA A 34 0.83 5.59 5.67
CA ALA A 34 0.00 6.48 4.85
C ALA A 34 0.72 6.88 3.55
N LEU A 35 2.03 7.14 3.62
CA LEU A 35 2.84 7.46 2.45
C LEU A 35 2.99 6.25 1.51
N LEU A 36 3.14 5.03 2.01
CA LEU A 36 3.15 3.84 1.14
C LEU A 36 1.83 3.67 0.38
N TRP A 37 0.70 3.96 1.01
CA TRP A 37 -0.60 3.99 0.33
C TRP A 37 -0.68 5.10 -0.72
N LYS A 38 -0.11 6.27 -0.47
CA LYS A 38 -0.04 7.35 -1.45
C LYS A 38 0.83 6.95 -2.64
N PHE A 39 2.04 6.47 -2.40
CA PHE A 39 2.97 6.03 -3.44
C PHE A 39 2.44 4.86 -4.29
N SER A 40 1.51 4.04 -3.78
CA SER A 40 0.92 2.96 -4.59
C SER A 40 0.10 3.44 -5.79
N ARG A 41 -0.19 4.74 -5.87
CA ARG A 41 -0.93 5.40 -6.96
C ARG A 41 -0.05 6.24 -7.85
N GLU A 42 1.24 6.36 -7.52
CA GLU A 42 2.19 7.16 -8.27
C GLU A 42 2.96 6.28 -9.27
N ASP A 43 3.44 6.92 -10.32
CA ASP A 43 4.35 6.30 -11.28
C ASP A 43 5.80 6.63 -10.89
N PHE A 44 6.63 5.62 -10.69
CA PHE A 44 8.03 5.78 -10.32
C PHE A 44 8.86 4.56 -10.74
N GLU A 45 10.17 4.70 -10.74
CA GLU A 45 11.12 3.60 -10.97
C GLU A 45 11.59 2.97 -9.65
N SER A 46 11.86 3.80 -8.64
CA SER A 46 12.39 3.34 -7.35
C SER A 46 12.13 4.35 -6.23
N LEU A 47 11.74 3.83 -5.07
CA LEU A 47 11.66 4.57 -3.82
C LEU A 47 12.69 3.99 -2.85
N VAL A 48 13.49 4.83 -2.22
CA VAL A 48 14.44 4.41 -1.16
C VAL A 48 14.08 5.17 0.10
N PHE A 49 13.74 4.46 1.16
CA PHE A 49 13.29 5.05 2.40
C PHE A 49 14.06 4.55 3.61
N VAL A 50 14.30 5.47 4.54
CA VAL A 50 14.68 5.11 5.91
C VAL A 50 13.39 5.03 6.74
N VAL A 51 13.17 3.87 7.36
CA VAL A 51 11.96 3.57 8.13
C VAL A 51 12.32 2.91 9.47
N PRO A 52 11.43 2.92 10.47
CA PRO A 52 11.66 2.18 11.71
C PRO A 52 11.90 0.69 11.43
N LYS A 53 12.89 0.08 12.05
CA LYS A 53 13.17 -1.36 11.90
C LYS A 53 11.95 -2.24 12.17
N LYS A 54 11.13 -1.90 13.17
CA LYS A 54 9.88 -2.62 13.44
C LYS A 54 8.86 -2.55 12.30
N PHE A 55 8.95 -1.52 11.48
CA PHE A 55 8.04 -1.37 10.33
C PHE A 55 8.35 -2.40 9.24
N THR A 56 9.62 -2.78 9.05
CA THR A 56 10.00 -3.80 8.07
C THR A 56 9.38 -5.17 8.36
N GLY A 57 9.21 -5.54 9.64
CA GLY A 57 8.52 -6.78 10.02
C GLY A 57 7.06 -6.83 9.56
N ARG A 58 6.39 -5.67 9.50
CA ARG A 58 5.03 -5.55 8.95
C ARG A 58 4.99 -5.64 7.43
N LEU A 59 6.05 -5.17 6.77
CA LEU A 59 6.17 -5.22 5.30
C LEU A 59 6.48 -6.64 4.80
N THR A 60 7.30 -7.39 5.54
CA THR A 60 7.71 -8.75 5.17
C THR A 60 6.72 -9.84 5.58
N GLY A 61 5.80 -9.52 6.49
CA GLY A 61 4.82 -10.47 7.04
C GLY A 61 5.32 -11.23 8.28
N ILE A 62 6.50 -10.91 8.81
CA ILE A 62 6.94 -11.40 10.15
C ILE A 62 5.90 -11.02 11.21
N VAL A 63 5.35 -9.80 11.07
CA VAL A 63 4.17 -9.36 11.82
C VAL A 63 3.01 -9.27 10.85
N GLU A 64 1.95 -10.01 11.08
CA GLU A 64 0.75 -9.96 10.24
C GLU A 64 0.20 -8.54 10.15
N SER A 65 0.06 -8.04 8.93
CA SER A 65 -0.44 -6.69 8.69
C SER A 65 -0.99 -6.50 7.28
N ARG A 66 -1.88 -5.52 7.13
CA ARG A 66 -2.39 -5.09 5.81
C ARG A 66 -1.28 -4.59 4.89
N LEU A 67 -0.17 -4.12 5.47
CA LEU A 67 0.97 -3.62 4.71
C LEU A 67 1.65 -4.73 3.89
N LYS A 68 1.69 -5.95 4.42
CA LYS A 68 2.22 -7.09 3.63
C LYS A 68 1.41 -7.29 2.35
N LEU A 69 0.08 -7.23 2.42
CA LEU A 69 -0.79 -7.34 1.25
C LEU A 69 -0.60 -6.17 0.27
N LEU A 70 -0.37 -4.96 0.78
CA LEU A 70 -0.02 -3.81 -0.05
C LEU A 70 1.30 -4.02 -0.78
N ILE A 71 2.34 -4.46 -0.06
CA ILE A 71 3.64 -4.79 -0.65
C ILE A 71 3.46 -5.86 -1.74
N ASP A 72 2.75 -6.94 -1.45
CA ASP A 72 2.52 -8.01 -2.42
C ASP A 72 1.76 -7.56 -3.68
N ALA A 73 0.85 -6.61 -3.50
CA ALA A 73 0.07 -6.06 -4.61
C ALA A 73 0.86 -5.10 -5.51
N PHE A 74 1.74 -4.27 -4.94
CA PHE A 74 2.29 -3.11 -5.65
C PHE A 74 3.81 -3.09 -5.79
N TYR A 75 4.56 -3.77 -4.89
CA TYR A 75 5.99 -3.53 -4.76
C TYR A 75 6.85 -4.79 -4.72
N GLU A 76 8.02 -4.69 -5.32
CA GLU A 76 9.18 -5.49 -4.95
C GLU A 76 9.87 -4.77 -3.80
N LEU A 77 10.16 -5.48 -2.71
CA LEU A 77 10.77 -4.94 -1.49
C LEU A 77 12.17 -5.52 -1.31
N ASP A 78 13.16 -4.65 -1.28
CA ASP A 78 14.50 -4.96 -0.80
C ASP A 78 14.71 -4.28 0.55
N ILE A 79 15.29 -5.00 1.49
CA ILE A 79 15.72 -4.45 2.79
C ILE A 79 17.24 -4.51 2.79
N PHE A 80 17.86 -3.36 3.02
CA PHE A 80 19.30 -3.22 3.13
C PHE A 80 19.73 -3.19 4.60
N ASP A 81 20.75 -2.39 4.90
CA ASP A 81 21.34 -2.29 6.22
C ASP A 81 20.42 -1.61 7.24
N ASP A 82 20.64 -1.96 8.49
CA ASP A 82 20.09 -1.22 9.62
C ASP A 82 20.92 0.04 9.90
N VAL A 83 20.21 1.11 10.26
CA VAL A 83 20.82 2.38 10.62
C VAL A 83 20.64 2.60 12.12
N PRO A 84 21.75 2.68 12.90
CA PRO A 84 21.66 2.86 14.32
C PRO A 84 21.23 4.30 14.68
N PRO A 85 20.62 4.49 15.87
CA PRO A 85 20.16 5.82 16.31
C PRO A 85 21.23 6.91 16.26
N GLU A 86 22.47 6.57 16.52
CA GLU A 86 23.63 7.48 16.58
C GLU A 86 23.96 8.13 15.22
N ALA A 87 23.41 7.57 14.13
CA ALA A 87 23.58 8.13 12.79
C ALA A 87 22.65 9.34 12.52
N PHE A 88 21.80 9.72 13.44
CA PHE A 88 20.82 10.80 13.28
C PHE A 88 21.02 11.93 14.26
N ASP A 89 20.67 13.13 13.85
CA ASP A 89 20.57 14.32 14.70
C ASP A 89 19.24 15.04 14.40
N PRO A 90 18.29 15.13 15.35
CA PRO A 90 18.33 14.50 16.69
C PRO A 90 18.20 12.97 16.62
N GLN A 91 18.83 12.31 17.61
CA GLN A 91 18.88 10.86 17.69
C GLN A 91 17.51 10.24 18.02
N PRO A 92 16.97 9.32 17.18
CA PRO A 92 15.74 8.61 17.48
C PRO A 92 15.95 7.57 18.58
N LYS A 93 14.84 7.12 19.19
CA LYS A 93 14.89 6.08 20.27
C LYS A 93 14.99 4.64 19.73
N ILE A 94 14.94 4.43 18.43
CA ILE A 94 14.82 3.09 17.82
C ILE A 94 15.69 2.98 16.58
N MET A 95 16.12 1.76 16.30
CA MET A 95 16.80 1.39 15.05
C MET A 95 15.93 1.70 13.85
N SER A 96 16.55 2.09 12.76
CA SER A 96 15.95 2.24 11.44
C SER A 96 16.52 1.22 10.47
N SER A 97 15.86 1.04 9.34
CA SER A 97 16.35 0.22 8.23
C SER A 97 16.17 0.98 6.94
N ILE A 98 17.06 0.76 6.00
CA ILE A 98 16.94 1.26 4.64
C ILE A 98 16.16 0.23 3.82
N ILE A 99 15.11 0.67 3.18
CA ILE A 99 14.32 -0.16 2.26
C ILE A 99 14.32 0.45 0.87
N ARG A 100 14.22 -0.40 -0.15
CA ARG A 100 13.93 0.01 -1.51
C ARG A 100 12.65 -0.67 -1.98
N LEU A 101 11.80 0.11 -2.63
CA LEU A 101 10.58 -0.34 -3.25
C LEU A 101 10.66 -0.07 -4.75
N LYS A 102 10.34 -1.07 -5.55
CA LYS A 102 10.15 -0.94 -7.00
C LYS A 102 8.74 -1.37 -7.35
N PRO A 103 8.11 -0.75 -8.37
CA PRO A 103 6.84 -1.24 -8.87
C PRO A 103 6.98 -2.68 -9.37
N LYS A 104 6.03 -3.54 -9.03
CA LYS A 104 5.94 -4.87 -9.62
C LYS A 104 4.57 -5.12 -10.24
N LYS A 105 4.52 -6.02 -11.20
CA LYS A 105 3.27 -6.62 -11.67
C LYS A 105 2.82 -7.65 -10.62
N GLY A 106 2.11 -7.17 -9.61
CA GLY A 106 1.59 -8.03 -8.54
C GLY A 106 0.25 -8.67 -8.91
N ASN A 107 -0.46 -9.18 -7.89
CA ASN A 107 -1.79 -9.73 -8.03
C ASN A 107 -2.77 -8.64 -8.52
N LEU A 108 -3.27 -8.80 -9.75
CA LEU A 108 -4.14 -7.80 -10.40
C LEU A 108 -5.41 -7.53 -9.60
N PHE A 109 -6.01 -8.57 -9.01
CA PHE A 109 -7.21 -8.42 -8.18
C PHE A 109 -6.93 -7.57 -6.94
N LEU A 110 -5.84 -7.84 -6.21
CA LEU A 110 -5.47 -7.04 -5.04
C LEU A 110 -5.19 -5.58 -5.40
N ARG A 111 -4.51 -5.35 -6.53
CA ARG A 111 -4.27 -3.98 -7.02
C ARG A 111 -5.58 -3.25 -7.32
N GLU A 112 -6.44 -3.84 -8.14
CA GLU A 112 -7.75 -3.28 -8.50
C GLU A 112 -8.61 -3.04 -7.24
N PHE A 113 -8.55 -3.96 -6.29
CA PHE A 113 -9.28 -3.87 -5.03
C PHE A 113 -8.77 -2.71 -4.17
N PHE A 114 -7.47 -2.64 -3.93
CA PHE A 114 -6.89 -1.58 -3.11
C PHE A 114 -6.91 -0.20 -3.76
N MET A 115 -6.90 -0.10 -5.09
CA MET A 115 -7.07 1.18 -5.78
C MET A 115 -8.45 1.82 -5.54
N GLN A 116 -9.42 1.04 -5.09
CA GLN A 116 -10.79 1.50 -4.78
C GLN A 116 -11.06 1.60 -3.26
N TYR A 117 -10.03 1.88 -2.46
CA TYR A 117 -10.03 1.82 -0.99
C TYR A 117 -11.13 2.63 -0.30
N ASP A 118 -11.61 3.68 -0.91
CA ASP A 118 -12.69 4.57 -0.45
C ASP A 118 -14.10 4.04 -0.74
N LYS A 119 -14.22 3.06 -1.65
CA LYS A 119 -15.51 2.47 -2.01
C LYS A 119 -15.95 1.39 -1.02
N LYS A 120 -17.26 1.17 -0.98
CA LYS A 120 -17.82 -0.02 -0.35
C LYS A 120 -17.30 -1.27 -1.04
N THR A 121 -16.93 -2.28 -0.25
CA THR A 121 -16.37 -3.55 -0.71
C THR A 121 -17.20 -4.19 -1.83
N LYS A 122 -18.54 -4.23 -1.67
CA LYS A 122 -19.43 -4.78 -2.68
C LYS A 122 -19.35 -4.05 -4.03
N ASN A 123 -19.16 -2.73 -4.02
CA ASN A 123 -19.12 -1.95 -5.25
C ASN A 123 -17.80 -2.17 -5.98
N ALA A 124 -16.69 -2.13 -5.25
CA ALA A 124 -15.37 -2.42 -5.81
C ALA A 124 -15.30 -3.81 -6.44
N LEU A 125 -15.76 -4.84 -5.71
CA LEU A 125 -15.77 -6.21 -6.21
C LEU A 125 -16.64 -6.39 -7.46
N ARG A 126 -17.82 -5.77 -7.49
CA ARG A 126 -18.68 -5.79 -8.69
C ARG A 126 -17.99 -5.17 -9.90
N GLU A 127 -17.32 -4.02 -9.71
CA GLU A 127 -16.57 -3.38 -10.79
C GLU A 127 -15.43 -4.27 -11.31
N ILE A 128 -14.67 -4.91 -10.39
CA ILE A 128 -13.59 -5.84 -10.76
C ILE A 128 -14.16 -7.02 -11.58
N LEU A 129 -15.24 -7.64 -11.12
CA LEU A 129 -15.88 -8.75 -11.80
C LEU A 129 -16.45 -8.35 -13.16
N MET A 130 -17.05 -7.16 -13.27
CA MET A 130 -17.55 -6.64 -14.55
C MET A 130 -16.41 -6.35 -15.54
N LYS A 131 -15.27 -5.85 -15.07
CA LYS A 131 -14.05 -5.69 -15.88
C LYS A 131 -13.50 -7.04 -16.40
N SER A 132 -13.72 -8.12 -15.65
CA SER A 132 -13.35 -9.49 -16.08
C SER A 132 -14.35 -10.15 -17.01
N GLY A 133 -15.42 -9.43 -17.40
CA GLY A 133 -16.41 -9.89 -18.39
C GLY A 133 -17.75 -10.36 -17.82
N MET A 134 -17.96 -10.32 -16.51
CA MET A 134 -19.27 -10.67 -15.94
C MET A 134 -20.32 -9.58 -16.18
N THR A 135 -21.56 -9.99 -16.37
CA THR A 135 -22.69 -9.05 -16.36
C THR A 135 -22.92 -8.49 -14.96
N LYS A 136 -23.56 -7.33 -14.87
CA LYS A 136 -23.90 -6.71 -13.56
C LYS A 136 -24.69 -7.66 -12.67
N LYS A 137 -25.61 -8.45 -13.23
CA LYS A 137 -26.44 -9.40 -12.47
C LYS A 137 -25.62 -10.55 -11.88
N GLU A 138 -24.70 -11.10 -12.68
CA GLU A 138 -23.77 -12.14 -12.24
C GLU A 138 -22.81 -11.62 -11.18
N ALA A 139 -22.22 -10.45 -11.36
CA ALA A 139 -21.33 -9.83 -10.39
C ALA A 139 -22.02 -9.58 -9.03
N ILE A 140 -23.28 -9.10 -9.04
CA ILE A 140 -24.06 -8.93 -7.80
C ILE A 140 -24.25 -10.27 -7.09
N LYS A 141 -24.68 -11.31 -7.84
CA LYS A 141 -24.88 -12.65 -7.31
C LYS A 141 -23.58 -13.22 -6.72
N GLN A 142 -22.48 -13.13 -7.48
CA GLN A 142 -21.16 -13.63 -7.05
C GLN A 142 -20.71 -12.98 -5.74
N VAL A 143 -20.77 -11.66 -5.66
CA VAL A 143 -20.39 -10.93 -4.43
C VAL A 143 -21.26 -11.36 -3.23
N SER A 144 -22.57 -11.56 -3.45
CA SER A 144 -23.49 -11.93 -2.38
C SER A 144 -23.23 -13.32 -1.80
N ILE A 145 -22.73 -14.25 -2.60
CA ILE A 145 -22.42 -15.63 -2.14
C ILE A 145 -20.98 -15.76 -1.63
N SER A 146 -20.06 -14.92 -2.08
CA SER A 146 -18.62 -15.05 -1.79
C SER A 146 -18.20 -14.41 -0.47
N ILE A 147 -18.90 -13.37 -0.02
CA ILE A 147 -18.55 -12.64 1.20
C ILE A 147 -19.79 -12.25 2.03
N PRO A 148 -19.68 -12.25 3.37
CA PRO A 148 -20.76 -11.86 4.26
C PRO A 148 -21.22 -10.40 4.06
N LEU A 149 -22.50 -10.14 4.33
CA LEU A 149 -23.08 -8.79 4.20
C LEU A 149 -22.34 -7.73 5.03
N ARG A 150 -21.84 -8.10 6.22
CA ARG A 150 -21.05 -7.20 7.09
C ARG A 150 -19.80 -6.65 6.40
N ILE A 151 -19.15 -7.45 5.54
CA ILE A 151 -17.97 -7.04 4.76
C ILE A 151 -18.40 -6.23 3.54
N GLN A 152 -19.48 -6.62 2.87
CA GLN A 152 -20.00 -5.96 1.68
C GLN A 152 -20.30 -4.47 1.91
N GLU A 153 -20.81 -4.10 3.09
CA GLU A 153 -21.24 -2.74 3.42
C GLU A 153 -20.11 -1.84 3.95
N LYS A 154 -18.97 -2.40 4.32
CA LYS A 154 -17.80 -1.62 4.73
C LYS A 154 -17.05 -1.04 3.55
N ASN A 155 -16.47 0.14 3.73
CA ASN A 155 -15.44 0.64 2.81
C ASN A 155 -14.16 -0.16 2.97
N ILE A 156 -13.42 -0.38 1.88
CA ILE A 156 -12.20 -1.19 1.88
C ILE A 156 -11.18 -0.66 2.88
N VAL A 157 -11.06 0.66 3.04
CA VAL A 157 -10.17 1.29 4.02
C VAL A 157 -10.47 0.84 5.47
N ASN A 158 -11.71 0.47 5.77
CA ASN A 158 -12.18 0.09 7.09
C ASN A 158 -12.18 -1.44 7.33
N LEU A 159 -11.75 -2.24 6.35
CA LEU A 159 -11.65 -3.68 6.53
C LEU A 159 -10.49 -4.03 7.45
N SER A 160 -10.71 -4.99 8.34
CA SER A 160 -9.62 -5.62 9.10
C SER A 160 -8.79 -6.53 8.19
N LEU A 161 -7.61 -6.94 8.65
CA LEU A 161 -6.78 -7.89 7.91
C LEU A 161 -7.53 -9.20 7.63
N GLU A 162 -8.25 -9.74 8.62
CA GLU A 162 -9.02 -10.98 8.47
C GLU A 162 -10.16 -10.83 7.45
N GLU A 163 -10.83 -9.69 7.45
CA GLU A 163 -11.87 -9.41 6.47
C GLU A 163 -11.29 -9.30 5.04
N ILE A 164 -10.10 -8.73 4.88
CA ILE A 164 -9.41 -8.71 3.56
C ILE A 164 -9.03 -10.13 3.15
N LYS A 165 -8.49 -10.95 4.06
CA LYS A 165 -8.20 -12.36 3.79
C LYS A 165 -9.46 -13.14 3.38
N GLU A 166 -10.59 -12.86 4.03
CA GLU A 166 -11.87 -13.45 3.68
C GLU A 166 -12.33 -13.07 2.27
N VAL A 167 -12.16 -11.80 1.89
CA VAL A 167 -12.40 -11.35 0.50
C VAL A 167 -11.47 -12.06 -0.48
N VAL A 168 -10.16 -12.13 -0.19
CA VAL A 168 -9.17 -12.77 -1.08
C VAL A 168 -9.53 -14.24 -1.30
N ARG A 169 -9.83 -14.99 -0.23
CA ARG A 169 -10.27 -16.40 -0.34
C ARG A 169 -11.53 -16.57 -1.17
N GLY A 170 -12.48 -15.67 -1.04
CA GLY A 170 -13.74 -15.72 -1.79
C GLY A 170 -13.61 -15.48 -3.30
N PHE A 171 -12.51 -14.86 -3.77
CA PHE A 171 -12.36 -14.45 -5.16
C PHE A 171 -11.10 -14.95 -5.87
N ILE A 172 -10.04 -15.29 -5.13
CA ILE A 172 -8.77 -15.74 -5.72
C ILE A 172 -8.51 -17.21 -5.41
N GLY A 173 -9.13 -17.75 -4.35
CA GLY A 173 -8.80 -19.05 -3.79
C GLY A 173 -7.62 -18.97 -2.81
N GLU A 174 -7.25 -20.11 -2.21
CA GLU A 174 -6.06 -20.24 -1.35
C GLU A 174 -4.76 -20.10 -2.15
#